data_8a31c60335a0b4acab2d660b30a4c353
#
_entry.id   8a31c60335a0b4acab2d660b30a4c353
#
_cell.length_a   1.000
_cell.length_b   1.000
_cell.length_c   1.000
_cell.angle_alpha   90.00
_cell.angle_beta   90.00
_cell.angle_gamma   90.00
#
_symmetry.space_group_name_H-M   'P 1'
#
loop_
_entity.id
_entity.type
_entity.pdbx_description
1 polymer ?
#
loop_
_entity_poly.entity_id
_entity_poly.type
_entity_poly.pdbx_seq_one_letter_code
_entity_poly.pdbx_strand_id
1 'polypeptide(L)'
;MITGVVDNRVTINIVDGIADVRMNRADKRNALDNAMFISLAAAGEYLKTHNDIRAVVLSGEGASFCAGLDFSSFQVMAGGPKTEDGMNAGSMTEGRITHLAQQVCWVWQEVPVPVIAAVHGHALGGGMQIALGADIRIVHPDTQ
;
A
#
# COMPACT_ATOMS: atom_id res chain seq x y z
N MET A 1 17.67 3.94 -0.04
CA MET A 1 16.70 2.98 -0.61
C MET A 1 16.09 2.19 0.53
N ILE A 2 14.76 2.12 0.58
CA ILE A 2 14.06 1.42 1.66
C ILE A 2 14.12 -0.08 1.36
N THR A 3 14.58 -0.87 2.32
CA THR A 3 14.65 -2.33 2.19
C THR A 3 13.23 -2.91 2.05
N GLY A 4 13.01 -3.72 1.04
CA GLY A 4 11.71 -4.39 0.79
C GLY A 4 10.80 -3.68 -0.20
N VAL A 5 11.09 -2.45 -0.64
CA VAL A 5 10.36 -1.84 -1.76
C VAL A 5 10.85 -2.45 -3.07
N VAL A 6 9.94 -3.03 -3.83
CA VAL A 6 10.19 -3.75 -5.07
C VAL A 6 9.73 -2.90 -6.26
N ASP A 7 10.51 -2.87 -7.32
CA ASP A 7 10.19 -2.17 -8.58
C ASP A 7 9.75 -0.71 -8.40
N ASN A 8 10.26 -0.06 -7.37
CA ASN A 8 9.88 1.33 -7.03
C ASN A 8 8.36 1.55 -6.91
N ARG A 9 7.61 0.52 -6.48
CA ARG A 9 6.14 0.56 -6.36
C ARG A 9 5.63 1.55 -5.32
N VAL A 10 6.44 1.85 -4.31
CA VAL A 10 6.14 2.83 -3.26
C VAL A 10 7.33 3.76 -3.10
N THR A 11 7.07 5.04 -3.02
CA THR A 11 8.07 6.06 -2.69
C THR A 11 7.78 6.63 -1.31
N ILE A 12 8.83 6.96 -0.56
CA ILE A 12 8.73 7.66 0.73
C ILE A 12 9.67 8.85 0.70
N ASN A 13 9.11 10.02 0.98
CA ASN A 13 9.87 11.24 1.16
C ASN A 13 9.55 11.84 2.53
N ILE A 14 10.56 12.06 3.36
CA ILE A 14 10.38 12.60 4.71
C ILE A 14 10.94 14.02 4.75
N VAL A 15 10.06 14.98 5.01
CA VAL A 15 10.41 16.41 5.13
C VAL A 15 9.71 16.99 6.35
N ASP A 16 10.44 17.65 7.21
CA ASP A 16 9.94 18.33 8.41
C ASP A 16 9.05 17.42 9.31
N GLY A 17 9.40 16.14 9.38
CA GLY A 17 8.67 15.16 10.17
C GLY A 17 7.40 14.62 9.53
N ILE A 18 7.13 14.94 8.28
CA ILE A 18 6.03 14.38 7.50
C ILE A 18 6.58 13.34 6.52
N ALA A 19 6.08 12.12 6.62
CA ALA A 19 6.38 11.06 5.65
C ALA A 19 5.33 11.07 4.54
N ASP A 20 5.70 11.51 3.35
CA ASP A 20 4.89 11.44 2.14
C ASP A 20 5.11 10.07 1.48
N VAL A 21 4.13 9.20 1.59
CA VAL A 21 4.15 7.82 1.07
C VAL A 21 3.23 7.73 -0.12
N ARG A 22 3.77 7.35 -1.27
CA ARG A 22 2.98 7.27 -2.49
C ARG A 22 3.08 5.92 -3.16
N MET A 23 1.94 5.35 -3.50
CA MET A 23 1.88 4.25 -4.46
C MET A 23 2.29 4.78 -5.83
N ASN A 24 3.24 4.14 -6.48
CA ASN A 24 3.93 4.64 -7.67
C ASN A 24 3.83 3.66 -8.84
N ARG A 25 2.60 3.47 -9.33
CA ARG A 25 2.27 2.67 -10.51
C ARG A 25 1.12 3.34 -11.29
N ALA A 26 1.33 4.61 -11.63
CA ALA A 26 0.29 5.48 -12.19
C ALA A 26 -0.32 4.96 -13.49
N ASP A 27 0.48 4.30 -14.35
CA ASP A 27 0.04 3.68 -15.61
C ASP A 27 -1.00 2.57 -15.44
N LYS A 28 -1.05 1.95 -14.25
CA LYS A 28 -2.03 0.95 -13.83
C LYS A 28 -2.96 1.43 -12.72
N ARG A 29 -3.09 2.76 -12.54
CA ARG A 29 -3.89 3.37 -11.46
C ARG A 29 -3.58 2.77 -10.09
N ASN A 30 -2.31 2.51 -9.85
CA ASN A 30 -1.80 1.92 -8.61
C ASN A 30 -2.43 0.55 -8.25
N ALA A 31 -2.83 -0.22 -9.27
CA ALA A 31 -3.37 -1.56 -9.06
C ALA A 31 -2.37 -2.47 -8.33
N LEU A 32 -2.90 -3.31 -7.46
CA LEU A 32 -2.15 -4.16 -6.53
C LEU A 32 -1.67 -5.42 -7.24
N ASP A 33 -0.42 -5.40 -7.69
CA ASP A 33 0.35 -6.59 -8.05
C ASP A 33 1.16 -7.08 -6.83
N ASN A 34 1.82 -8.21 -6.97
CA ASN A 34 2.61 -8.78 -5.87
C ASN A 34 3.69 -7.80 -5.37
N ALA A 35 4.37 -7.10 -6.28
CA ALA A 35 5.37 -6.10 -5.93
C ALA A 35 4.78 -4.93 -5.12
N MET A 36 3.57 -4.48 -5.44
CA MET A 36 2.86 -3.44 -4.68
C MET A 36 2.50 -3.92 -3.27
N PHE A 37 1.99 -5.14 -3.12
CA PHE A 37 1.70 -5.72 -1.80
C PHE A 37 2.95 -5.76 -0.92
N ILE A 38 4.05 -6.30 -1.43
CA ILE A 38 5.33 -6.38 -0.71
C ILE A 38 5.82 -4.97 -0.33
N SER A 39 5.77 -4.03 -1.28
CA SER A 39 6.29 -2.67 -1.08
C SER A 39 5.48 -1.87 -0.07
N LEU A 40 4.15 -1.99 -0.07
CA LEU A 40 3.29 -1.32 0.91
C LEU A 40 3.53 -1.86 2.33
N ALA A 41 3.62 -3.18 2.49
CA ALA A 41 3.94 -3.77 3.78
C ALA A 41 5.32 -3.30 4.27
N ALA A 42 6.34 -3.32 3.41
CA ALA A 42 7.69 -2.88 3.74
C ALA A 42 7.75 -1.38 4.10
N ALA A 43 6.98 -0.54 3.40
CA ALA A 43 6.89 0.89 3.69
C ALA A 43 6.32 1.16 5.09
N GLY A 44 5.24 0.48 5.46
CA GLY A 44 4.66 0.59 6.79
C GLY A 44 5.63 0.11 7.88
N GLU A 45 6.29 -1.05 7.68
CA GLU A 45 7.30 -1.58 8.61
C GLU A 45 8.47 -0.60 8.81
N TYR A 46 8.96 0.01 7.74
CA TYR A 46 10.00 1.03 7.81
C TYR A 46 9.57 2.21 8.69
N LEU A 47 8.35 2.71 8.49
CA LEU A 47 7.85 3.88 9.22
C LEU A 47 7.56 3.59 10.70
N LYS A 48 7.24 2.35 11.06
CA LYS A 48 7.02 1.95 12.47
C LYS A 48 8.24 2.18 13.35
N THR A 49 9.43 2.11 12.78
CA THR A 49 10.72 2.25 13.50
C THR A 49 11.38 3.60 13.28
N HIS A 50 10.76 4.49 12.52
CA HIS A 50 11.32 5.80 12.17
C HIS A 50 10.88 6.87 13.18
N ASN A 51 11.77 7.25 14.09
CA ASN A 51 11.43 8.10 15.24
C ASN A 51 11.28 9.60 14.92
N ASP A 52 11.70 10.04 13.73
CA ASP A 52 11.72 11.46 13.35
C ASP A 52 10.45 11.91 12.62
N ILE A 53 9.44 11.03 12.47
CA ILE A 53 8.17 11.36 11.84
C ILE A 53 7.11 11.71 12.88
N ARG A 54 6.20 12.62 12.49
CA ARG A 54 5.05 13.07 13.30
C ARG A 54 3.71 12.77 12.65
N ALA A 55 3.71 12.55 11.34
CA ALA A 55 2.54 12.13 10.58
C ALA A 55 2.97 11.44 9.28
N VAL A 56 2.09 10.61 8.75
CA VAL A 56 2.20 9.96 7.44
C VAL A 56 1.07 10.44 6.55
N VAL A 57 1.39 10.80 5.31
CA VAL A 57 0.40 11.03 4.24
C VAL A 57 0.53 9.88 3.26
N LEU A 58 -0.54 9.11 3.09
CA LEU A 58 -0.62 7.99 2.16
C LEU A 58 -1.45 8.39 0.95
N SER A 59 -0.89 8.32 -0.23
CA SER A 59 -1.54 8.72 -1.48
C SER A 59 -1.13 7.83 -2.65
N GLY A 60 -1.64 8.13 -3.84
CA GLY A 60 -1.25 7.47 -5.09
C GLY A 60 -0.82 8.48 -6.14
N GLU A 61 0.21 8.15 -6.90
CA GLU A 61 0.62 8.93 -8.07
C GLU A 61 -0.39 8.80 -9.21
N GLY A 62 -0.53 9.86 -9.99
CA GLY A 62 -1.38 9.89 -11.19
C GLY A 62 -2.86 10.09 -10.89
N ALA A 63 -3.72 9.46 -11.68
CA ALA A 63 -5.16 9.75 -11.73
C ALA A 63 -5.99 9.09 -10.61
N SER A 64 -5.41 8.19 -9.80
CA SER A 64 -6.18 7.42 -8.82
C SER A 64 -5.34 7.09 -7.58
N PHE A 65 -6.01 6.95 -6.46
CA PHE A 65 -5.41 6.42 -5.24
C PHE A 65 -4.96 4.96 -5.46
N CYS A 66 -5.92 4.05 -5.71
CA CYS A 66 -5.62 2.65 -6.02
C CYS A 66 -6.85 1.96 -6.61
N ALA A 67 -6.72 1.41 -7.81
CA ALA A 67 -7.82 0.74 -8.51
C ALA A 67 -8.12 -0.68 -8.01
N GLY A 68 -7.45 -1.14 -6.95
CA GLY A 68 -7.65 -2.45 -6.38
C GLY A 68 -6.75 -3.52 -6.98
N LEU A 69 -7.16 -4.78 -6.90
CA LEU A 69 -6.35 -5.91 -7.33
C LEU A 69 -6.02 -5.83 -8.83
N ASP A 70 -4.74 -6.03 -9.18
CA ASP A 70 -4.31 -6.10 -10.58
C ASP A 70 -4.97 -7.30 -11.28
N PHE A 71 -5.40 -7.10 -12.52
CA PHE A 71 -6.11 -8.13 -13.29
C PHE A 71 -5.28 -9.41 -13.51
N SER A 72 -3.97 -9.27 -13.65
CA SER A 72 -3.04 -10.41 -13.76
C SER A 72 -3.01 -11.24 -12.46
N SER A 73 -3.10 -10.59 -11.31
CA SER A 73 -3.18 -11.26 -10.01
C SER A 73 -4.49 -12.02 -9.84
N PHE A 74 -5.57 -11.54 -10.44
CA PHE A 74 -6.86 -12.24 -10.48
C PHE A 74 -6.78 -13.58 -11.21
N GLN A 75 -6.06 -13.63 -12.34
CA GLN A 75 -5.87 -14.86 -13.10
C GLN A 75 -5.09 -15.91 -12.31
N VAL A 76 -4.07 -15.50 -11.56
CA VAL A 76 -3.30 -16.42 -10.68
C VAL A 76 -4.18 -16.97 -9.56
N MET A 77 -5.02 -16.16 -8.94
CA MET A 77 -5.96 -16.59 -7.90
C MET A 77 -7.05 -17.53 -8.44
N ALA A 78 -7.45 -17.37 -9.70
CA ALA A 78 -8.43 -18.23 -10.38
C ALA A 78 -7.85 -19.56 -10.88
N GLY A 79 -6.63 -19.94 -10.49
CA GLY A 79 -5.99 -21.20 -10.84
C GLY A 79 -5.06 -21.13 -12.05
N GLY A 80 -4.66 -19.94 -12.45
CA GLY A 80 -3.61 -19.71 -13.46
C GLY A 80 -2.23 -20.17 -12.99
N PRO A 81 -1.23 -20.16 -13.90
CA PRO A 81 0.13 -20.57 -13.55
C PRO A 81 0.68 -19.72 -12.40
N LYS A 82 1.20 -20.39 -11.38
CA LYS A 82 1.85 -19.73 -10.23
C LYS A 82 3.12 -19.05 -10.72
N THR A 83 3.29 -17.77 -10.41
CA THR A 83 4.57 -17.10 -10.59
C THR A 83 5.61 -17.68 -9.63
N GLU A 84 6.85 -17.80 -10.06
CA GLU A 84 7.95 -18.42 -9.28
C GLU A 84 8.35 -17.61 -8.03
N ASP A 85 7.86 -16.41 -7.87
CA ASP A 85 8.13 -15.55 -6.71
C ASP A 85 7.29 -16.03 -5.51
N GLY A 86 7.89 -16.83 -4.66
CA GLY A 86 7.26 -17.61 -3.58
C GLY A 86 6.42 -16.87 -2.53
N MET A 87 6.27 -15.56 -2.63
CA MET A 87 5.41 -14.76 -1.73
C MET A 87 4.24 -14.17 -2.51
N ASN A 88 3.04 -14.65 -2.26
CA ASN A 88 1.80 -14.15 -2.85
C ASN A 88 0.94 -13.45 -1.77
N ALA A 89 -0.12 -12.75 -2.20
CA ALA A 89 -1.01 -12.01 -1.31
C ALA A 89 -1.63 -12.84 -0.18
N GLY A 90 -1.74 -14.17 -0.35
CA GLY A 90 -2.23 -15.09 0.67
C GLY A 90 -1.15 -15.69 1.57
N SER A 91 0.14 -15.33 1.37
CA SER A 91 1.22 -15.83 2.22
C SER A 91 1.13 -15.20 3.61
N MET A 92 1.24 -16.03 4.66
CA MET A 92 1.34 -15.53 6.04
C MET A 92 2.62 -14.72 6.20
N THR A 93 2.51 -13.58 6.85
CA THR A 93 3.66 -12.75 7.19
C THR A 93 4.28 -13.28 8.49
N GLU A 94 5.58 -13.59 8.44
CA GLU A 94 6.28 -14.16 9.60
C GLU A 94 6.13 -13.29 10.85
N GLY A 95 5.79 -13.91 11.97
CA GLY A 95 5.60 -13.22 13.25
C GLY A 95 4.32 -12.38 13.34
N ARG A 96 3.37 -12.53 12.39
CA ARG A 96 2.13 -11.75 12.35
C ARG A 96 0.89 -12.65 12.29
N ILE A 97 -0.24 -12.07 12.70
CA ILE A 97 -1.56 -12.73 12.60
C ILE A 97 -2.22 -12.51 11.23
N THR A 98 -1.60 -11.71 10.35
CA THR A 98 -2.12 -11.33 9.04
C THR A 98 -1.35 -12.00 7.92
N HIS A 99 -2.03 -12.36 6.84
CA HIS A 99 -1.36 -12.62 5.56
C HIS A 99 -1.06 -11.30 4.82
N LEU A 100 -0.23 -11.36 3.78
CA LEU A 100 0.29 -10.16 3.10
C LEU A 100 -0.80 -9.19 2.62
N ALA A 101 -1.90 -9.70 2.05
CA ALA A 101 -3.01 -8.84 1.60
C ALA A 101 -3.74 -8.11 2.74
N GLN A 102 -3.77 -8.68 3.93
CA GLN A 102 -4.29 -8.00 5.12
C GLN A 102 -3.26 -7.03 5.69
N GLN A 103 -1.98 -7.39 5.65
CA GLN A 103 -0.91 -6.57 6.21
C GLN A 103 -0.80 -5.21 5.53
N VAL A 104 -1.03 -5.11 4.21
CA VAL A 104 -0.98 -3.82 3.50
C VAL A 104 -2.07 -2.83 3.93
N CYS A 105 -3.10 -3.31 4.60
CA CYS A 105 -4.14 -2.48 5.22
C CYS A 105 -3.85 -2.26 6.70
N TRP A 106 -3.44 -3.31 7.41
CA TRP A 106 -3.26 -3.32 8.85
C TRP A 106 -2.01 -2.58 9.32
N VAL A 107 -0.94 -2.60 8.55
CA VAL A 107 0.34 -1.98 8.93
C VAL A 107 0.21 -0.49 9.28
N TRP A 108 -0.72 0.23 8.66
CA TRP A 108 -0.95 1.65 8.94
C TRP A 108 -1.52 1.89 10.34
N GLN A 109 -2.26 0.94 10.90
CA GLN A 109 -2.73 0.98 12.29
C GLN A 109 -1.60 0.72 13.30
N GLU A 110 -0.52 0.10 12.87
CA GLU A 110 0.64 -0.19 13.71
C GLU A 110 1.67 0.97 13.73
N VAL A 111 1.59 1.92 12.79
CA VAL A 111 2.46 3.10 12.74
C VAL A 111 2.12 4.02 13.92
N PRO A 112 3.11 4.42 14.77
CA PRO A 112 2.85 5.11 16.03
C PRO A 112 2.57 6.61 15.90
N VAL A 113 2.23 7.08 14.69
CA VAL A 113 1.86 8.48 14.38
C VAL A 113 0.61 8.50 13.51
N PRO A 114 -0.14 9.62 13.44
CA PRO A 114 -1.31 9.71 12.58
C PRO A 114 -0.99 9.39 11.11
N VAL A 115 -1.80 8.52 10.51
CA VAL A 115 -1.76 8.20 9.09
C VAL A 115 -2.98 8.82 8.40
N ILE A 116 -2.74 9.68 7.42
CA ILE A 116 -3.76 10.41 6.67
C ILE A 116 -3.75 9.88 5.24
N ALA A 117 -4.85 9.27 4.80
CA ALA A 117 -5.02 8.91 3.40
C ALA A 117 -5.59 10.09 2.61
N ALA A 118 -4.85 10.55 1.60
CA ALA A 118 -5.32 11.53 0.62
C ALA A 118 -5.86 10.77 -0.61
N VAL A 119 -7.19 10.66 -0.70
CA VAL A 119 -7.87 9.75 -1.63
C VAL A 119 -8.46 10.53 -2.79
N HIS A 120 -8.10 10.16 -4.02
CA HIS A 120 -8.61 10.76 -5.25
C HIS A 120 -8.80 9.71 -6.34
N GLY A 121 -9.63 10.01 -7.33
CA GLY A 121 -9.92 9.10 -8.43
C GLY A 121 -10.55 7.80 -7.95
N HIS A 122 -9.96 6.66 -8.31
CA HIS A 122 -10.47 5.36 -7.89
C HIS A 122 -9.82 4.89 -6.58
N ALA A 123 -10.66 4.41 -5.67
CA ALA A 123 -10.24 3.69 -4.45
C ALA A 123 -11.11 2.44 -4.32
N LEU A 124 -10.81 1.42 -5.14
CA LEU A 124 -11.68 0.26 -5.34
C LEU A 124 -11.12 -1.00 -4.67
N GLY A 125 -11.99 -1.83 -4.14
CA GLY A 125 -11.61 -3.12 -3.57
C GLY A 125 -10.48 -3.00 -2.54
N GLY A 126 -9.32 -3.62 -2.80
CA GLY A 126 -8.14 -3.52 -1.95
C GLY A 126 -7.64 -2.08 -1.76
N GLY A 127 -7.83 -1.20 -2.75
CA GLY A 127 -7.50 0.23 -2.64
C GLY A 127 -8.35 0.94 -1.59
N MET A 128 -9.64 0.66 -1.56
CA MET A 128 -10.53 1.16 -0.50
C MET A 128 -10.12 0.60 0.87
N GLN A 129 -9.79 -0.67 0.95
CA GLN A 129 -9.36 -1.31 2.20
C GLN A 129 -8.07 -0.68 2.75
N ILE A 130 -7.11 -0.35 1.88
CA ILE A 130 -5.89 0.38 2.27
C ILE A 130 -6.26 1.76 2.82
N ALA A 131 -7.12 2.51 2.14
CA ALA A 131 -7.58 3.82 2.61
C ALA A 131 -8.28 3.73 3.99
N LEU A 132 -9.07 2.68 4.22
CA LEU A 132 -9.73 2.42 5.51
C LEU A 132 -8.74 2.06 6.63
N GLY A 133 -7.55 1.59 6.30
CA GLY A 133 -6.47 1.36 7.27
C GLY A 133 -5.86 2.63 7.85
N ALA A 134 -6.04 3.78 7.22
CA ALA A 134 -5.57 5.07 7.74
C ALA A 134 -6.47 5.58 8.89
N ASP A 135 -5.90 6.44 9.75
CA ASP A 135 -6.64 7.07 10.85
C ASP A 135 -7.63 8.13 10.34
N ILE A 136 -7.20 8.91 9.36
CA ILE A 136 -7.96 10.01 8.77
C ILE A 136 -7.98 9.84 7.25
N ARG A 137 -9.12 10.07 6.63
CA ARG A 137 -9.29 10.10 5.16
C ARG A 137 -9.75 11.47 4.72
N ILE A 138 -8.99 12.06 3.80
CA ILE A 138 -9.38 13.26 3.06
C ILE A 138 -9.67 12.79 1.64
N VAL A 139 -10.92 12.90 1.23
CA VAL A 139 -11.43 12.30 0.01
C VAL A 139 -11.88 13.39 -0.96
N HIS A 140 -11.37 13.33 -2.20
CA HIS A 140 -11.82 14.22 -3.26
C HIS A 140 -13.30 13.95 -3.58
N PRO A 141 -14.14 14.97 -3.84
CA PRO A 141 -15.57 14.79 -4.08
C PRO A 141 -15.93 13.82 -5.20
N ASP A 142 -15.08 13.72 -6.23
CA ASP A 142 -15.30 12.87 -7.41
C ASP A 142 -14.70 11.46 -7.25
N THR A 143 -14.25 11.09 -6.05
CA THR A 143 -13.67 9.75 -5.80
C THR A 143 -14.73 8.66 -5.96
N GLN A 144 -14.32 7.56 -6.60
CA GLN A 144 -15.14 6.38 -6.85
C GLN A 144 -14.60 5.17 -6.09
#